data_25d8b2fc1c75c468ce1bcbeaa36abaf3
#
_entry.id   25d8b2fc1c75c468ce1bcbeaa36abaf3
#
_cell.length_a   1.000
_cell.length_b   1.000
_cell.length_c   1.000
_cell.angle_alpha   90.00
_cell.angle_beta   90.00
_cell.angle_gamma   90.00
#
_symmetry.space_group_name_H-M   'P 1'
#
loop_
_entity.id
_entity.type
_entity.pdbx_description
1 polymer ?
#
loop_
_entity_poly.entity_id
_entity_poly.type
_entity_poly.pdbx_seq_one_letter_code
_entity_poly.pdbx_strand_id
1 'polypeptide(L)'
;MAILVSGGAGYIGSHTCVELLNAGYDIVLADNYYNSCPTALERVKEITGKDFRFYQADMTRRGDVEKIFQDCPDIDAVIQFAAYKAVGESCKKPIEYYSNNLNCTLNILDVMREFDCHNFVFSSSATVYGDPECVPITEDSPVGRTTNPYGTTKAFTERILNDCCEADSKLNVALLRYFNPIGAHESGLIGEDPNGIPNNLVPYIAKVAVGKLEKVHVFGNDYPTPDGTGVRDYIHVVDLAKGHVCAIRKLTQNPGLVVYNLGTGHGYSVLDVIHAFEKACGKELPYVIDPRRPGDIAECWADPGKAKAELGWQAQYGIEDMCAHSWNWQSKNPDGYSK
;
A
#
# COMPACT_ATOMS: atom_id res chain seq x y z
N MET A 1 -8.19 15.54 16.78
CA MET A 1 -8.52 14.70 15.62
C MET A 1 -7.75 13.40 15.76
N ALA A 2 -8.45 12.33 16.09
CA ALA A 2 -7.89 11.01 16.11
C ALA A 2 -8.19 10.27 14.79
N ILE A 3 -7.25 9.48 14.31
CA ILE A 3 -7.37 8.76 13.03
C ILE A 3 -7.30 7.26 13.31
N LEU A 4 -8.35 6.51 12.95
CA LEU A 4 -8.30 5.06 12.96
C LEU A 4 -7.50 4.56 11.76
N VAL A 5 -6.42 3.82 12.02
CA VAL A 5 -5.59 3.17 11.00
C VAL A 5 -5.83 1.67 11.06
N SER A 6 -6.67 1.14 10.17
CA SER A 6 -6.93 -0.29 10.09
C SER A 6 -5.87 -0.99 9.22
N GLY A 7 -5.30 -2.09 9.71
CA GLY A 7 -4.13 -2.73 9.09
C GLY A 7 -2.83 -1.97 9.36
N GLY A 8 -2.77 -1.23 10.47
CA GLY A 8 -1.67 -0.33 10.79
C GLY A 8 -0.36 -1.01 11.19
N ALA A 9 -0.37 -2.29 11.55
CA ALA A 9 0.86 -3.06 11.81
C ALA A 9 1.50 -3.63 10.53
N GLY A 10 0.81 -3.52 9.38
CA GLY A 10 1.32 -3.95 8.08
C GLY A 10 2.40 -3.01 7.53
N TYR A 11 2.98 -3.37 6.37
CA TYR A 11 4.08 -2.64 5.74
C TYR A 11 3.75 -1.16 5.50
N ILE A 12 2.72 -0.85 4.70
CA ILE A 12 2.34 0.54 4.39
C ILE A 12 1.75 1.21 5.65
N GLY A 13 0.95 0.46 6.42
CA GLY A 13 0.30 0.97 7.63
C GLY A 13 1.29 1.48 8.67
N SER A 14 2.35 0.73 8.99
CA SER A 14 3.35 1.12 9.98
C SER A 14 4.12 2.38 9.57
N HIS A 15 4.51 2.50 8.30
CA HIS A 15 5.14 3.72 7.77
C HIS A 15 4.18 4.92 7.81
N THR A 16 2.89 4.70 7.49
CA THR A 16 1.87 5.75 7.58
C THR A 16 1.63 6.19 9.03
N CYS A 17 1.66 5.26 10.00
CA CYS A 17 1.59 5.60 11.41
C CYS A 17 2.75 6.51 11.85
N VAL A 18 3.98 6.25 11.38
CA VAL A 18 5.13 7.13 11.64
C VAL A 18 4.88 8.54 11.12
N GLU A 19 4.44 8.67 9.85
CA GLU A 19 4.23 9.98 9.23
C GLU A 19 3.04 10.74 9.85
N LEU A 20 1.96 10.05 10.23
CA LEU A 20 0.83 10.67 10.95
C LEU A 20 1.24 11.18 12.34
N LEU A 21 1.97 10.36 13.10
CA LEU A 21 2.48 10.76 14.41
C LEU A 21 3.44 11.94 14.30
N ASN A 22 4.36 11.93 13.32
CA ASN A 22 5.29 13.04 13.08
C ASN A 22 4.56 14.32 12.65
N ALA A 23 3.45 14.20 11.93
CA ALA A 23 2.58 15.31 11.56
C ALA A 23 1.70 15.83 12.71
N GLY A 24 1.74 15.20 13.89
CA GLY A 24 1.05 15.63 15.11
C GLY A 24 -0.38 15.12 15.24
N TYR A 25 -0.76 14.09 14.48
CA TYR A 25 -2.06 13.44 14.65
C TYR A 25 -2.02 12.41 15.78
N ASP A 26 -3.14 12.27 16.49
CA ASP A 26 -3.39 11.12 17.34
C ASP A 26 -3.88 9.95 16.49
N ILE A 27 -3.40 8.75 16.76
CA ILE A 27 -3.82 7.56 16.02
C ILE A 27 -4.43 6.51 16.95
N VAL A 28 -5.44 5.83 16.42
CA VAL A 28 -5.97 4.58 16.96
C VAL A 28 -5.65 3.50 15.93
N LEU A 29 -4.93 2.49 16.31
CA LEU A 29 -4.46 1.47 15.37
C LEU A 29 -5.22 0.17 15.61
N ALA A 30 -5.68 -0.47 14.53
CA ALA A 30 -6.32 -1.78 14.57
C ALA A 30 -5.65 -2.74 13.58
N ASP A 31 -5.34 -3.95 14.05
CA ASP A 31 -4.75 -5.00 13.22
C ASP A 31 -5.07 -6.38 13.83
N ASN A 32 -5.28 -7.41 13.00
CA ASN A 32 -5.51 -8.78 13.47
C ASN A 32 -4.24 -9.65 13.44
N TYR A 33 -3.12 -9.09 12.99
CA TYR A 33 -1.83 -9.75 12.81
C TYR A 33 -1.84 -10.93 11.83
N TYR A 34 -2.78 -10.98 10.90
CA TYR A 34 -2.83 -12.04 9.89
C TYR A 34 -1.57 -12.08 9.02
N ASN A 35 -1.07 -10.89 8.60
CA ASN A 35 0.14 -10.74 7.77
C ASN A 35 1.02 -9.58 8.24
N SER A 36 1.12 -9.41 9.55
CA SER A 36 1.86 -8.36 10.23
C SER A 36 2.46 -8.88 11.54
N CYS A 37 3.22 -8.05 12.25
CA CYS A 37 3.90 -8.43 13.46
C CYS A 37 3.78 -7.34 14.53
N PRO A 38 3.53 -7.68 15.81
CA PRO A 38 3.52 -6.70 16.91
C PRO A 38 4.80 -5.87 17.01
N THR A 39 5.96 -6.46 16.71
CA THR A 39 7.25 -5.79 16.71
C THR A 39 7.29 -4.54 15.83
N ALA A 40 6.50 -4.51 14.73
CA ALA A 40 6.39 -3.31 13.89
C ALA A 40 5.86 -2.10 14.69
N LEU A 41 4.89 -2.33 15.59
CA LEU A 41 4.29 -1.29 16.42
C LEU A 41 5.26 -0.75 17.48
N GLU A 42 6.03 -1.64 18.11
CA GLU A 42 7.06 -1.23 19.07
C GLU A 42 8.12 -0.36 18.38
N ARG A 43 8.50 -0.71 17.16
CA ARG A 43 9.46 0.06 16.37
C ARG A 43 8.88 1.39 15.87
N VAL A 44 7.57 1.49 15.59
CA VAL A 44 6.91 2.78 15.32
C VAL A 44 7.02 3.70 16.54
N LYS A 45 6.80 3.18 17.76
CA LYS A 45 6.99 3.95 19.01
C LYS A 45 8.46 4.37 19.20
N GLU A 46 9.40 3.48 18.91
CA GLU A 46 10.84 3.78 18.98
C GLU A 46 11.25 4.90 18.02
N ILE A 47 10.78 4.86 16.76
CA ILE A 47 11.08 5.87 15.75
C ILE A 47 10.51 7.23 16.11
N THR A 48 9.27 7.26 16.61
CA THR A 48 8.53 8.51 16.82
C THR A 48 8.67 9.08 18.22
N GLY A 49 9.07 8.26 19.19
CA GLY A 49 9.01 8.60 20.61
C GLY A 49 7.60 8.82 21.15
N LYS A 50 6.56 8.40 20.42
CA LYS A 50 5.15 8.63 20.74
C LYS A 50 4.41 7.31 20.97
N ASP A 51 3.41 7.34 21.84
CA ASP A 51 2.50 6.23 22.09
C ASP A 51 1.18 6.42 21.34
N PHE A 52 0.42 5.34 21.18
CA PHE A 52 -0.87 5.31 20.53
C PHE A 52 -1.75 4.18 21.08
N ARG A 53 -3.07 4.31 20.89
CA ARG A 53 -4.04 3.25 21.23
C ARG A 53 -3.97 2.14 20.19
N PHE A 54 -3.97 0.89 20.65
CA PHE A 54 -3.95 -0.29 19.79
C PHE A 54 -5.06 -1.27 20.16
N TYR A 55 -5.73 -1.80 19.13
CA TYR A 55 -6.72 -2.86 19.22
C TYR A 55 -6.33 -4.04 18.33
N GLN A 56 -6.17 -5.21 18.94
CA GLN A 56 -6.10 -6.44 18.14
C GLN A 56 -7.52 -6.79 17.70
N ALA A 57 -7.91 -6.44 16.49
CA ALA A 57 -9.26 -6.48 15.98
C ALA A 57 -9.31 -6.91 14.51
N ASP A 58 -10.42 -7.58 14.14
CA ASP A 58 -10.68 -8.00 12.77
C ASP A 58 -11.78 -7.13 12.15
N MET A 59 -11.42 -6.35 11.14
CA MET A 59 -12.35 -5.43 10.47
C MET A 59 -13.47 -6.14 9.71
N THR A 60 -13.36 -7.45 9.47
CA THR A 60 -14.47 -8.25 8.94
C THR A 60 -15.56 -8.53 9.96
N ARG A 61 -15.31 -8.21 11.23
CA ARG A 61 -16.26 -8.36 12.34
C ARG A 61 -16.77 -6.99 12.76
N ARG A 62 -18.02 -6.69 12.42
CA ARG A 62 -18.64 -5.40 12.74
C ARG A 62 -18.50 -5.03 14.21
N GLY A 63 -18.70 -5.99 15.12
CA GLY A 63 -18.59 -5.74 16.56
C GLY A 63 -17.21 -5.31 17.04
N ASP A 64 -16.13 -5.76 16.37
CA ASP A 64 -14.76 -5.30 16.68
C ASP A 64 -14.59 -3.83 16.28
N VAL A 65 -15.13 -3.43 15.10
CA VAL A 65 -15.09 -2.04 14.63
C VAL A 65 -15.91 -1.14 15.55
N GLU A 66 -17.13 -1.54 15.88
CA GLU A 66 -18.03 -0.79 16.77
C GLU A 66 -17.40 -0.57 18.15
N LYS A 67 -16.77 -1.60 18.72
CA LYS A 67 -16.08 -1.48 20.00
C LYS A 67 -14.97 -0.42 19.96
N ILE A 68 -14.20 -0.34 18.89
CA ILE A 68 -13.15 0.69 18.74
C ILE A 68 -13.74 2.08 18.78
N PHE A 69 -14.84 2.33 18.07
CA PHE A 69 -15.49 3.64 18.05
C PHE A 69 -16.18 3.98 19.39
N GLN A 70 -16.74 2.98 20.09
CA GLN A 70 -17.28 3.15 21.45
C GLN A 70 -16.19 3.56 22.45
N ASP A 71 -15.03 2.90 22.41
CA ASP A 71 -13.90 3.18 23.29
C ASP A 71 -13.15 4.48 22.89
N CYS A 72 -13.28 4.93 21.65
CA CYS A 72 -12.56 6.06 21.06
C CYS A 72 -13.53 7.01 20.31
N PRO A 73 -14.42 7.73 21.02
CA PRO A 73 -15.42 8.60 20.39
C PRO A 73 -14.82 9.85 19.72
N ASP A 74 -13.51 10.07 19.83
CA ASP A 74 -12.74 11.15 19.24
C ASP A 74 -12.18 10.80 17.83
N ILE A 75 -12.58 9.64 17.27
CA ILE A 75 -12.19 9.27 15.89
C ILE A 75 -12.95 10.14 14.87
N ASP A 76 -12.20 10.94 14.11
CA ASP A 76 -12.73 11.85 13.09
C ASP A 76 -12.47 11.35 11.64
N ALA A 77 -11.56 10.39 11.49
CA ALA A 77 -11.20 9.86 10.19
C ALA A 77 -10.75 8.40 10.27
N VAL A 78 -10.87 7.68 9.16
CA VAL A 78 -10.38 6.31 9.01
C VAL A 78 -9.45 6.21 7.82
N ILE A 79 -8.33 5.51 7.97
CA ILE A 79 -7.47 5.05 6.86
C ILE A 79 -7.55 3.53 6.82
N GLN A 80 -8.00 2.98 5.72
CA GLN A 80 -8.13 1.53 5.57
C GLN A 80 -6.99 0.93 4.76
N PHE A 81 -6.10 0.19 5.44
CA PHE A 81 -5.11 -0.72 4.82
C PHE A 81 -5.52 -2.19 4.94
N ALA A 82 -6.34 -2.54 5.93
CA ALA A 82 -6.75 -3.92 6.19
C ALA A 82 -7.43 -4.54 4.96
N ALA A 83 -6.71 -5.44 4.29
CA ALA A 83 -7.17 -6.20 3.13
C ALA A 83 -6.18 -7.32 2.79
N TYR A 84 -6.64 -8.38 2.13
CA TYR A 84 -5.77 -9.33 1.45
C TYR A 84 -5.24 -8.70 0.16
N LYS A 85 -3.92 -8.85 -0.14
CA LYS A 85 -3.26 -8.11 -1.22
C LYS A 85 -2.52 -8.96 -2.26
N ALA A 86 -2.42 -10.28 -2.07
CA ALA A 86 -1.61 -11.14 -2.92
C ALA A 86 -2.37 -11.52 -4.21
N VAL A 87 -1.97 -10.94 -5.36
CA VAL A 87 -2.60 -11.15 -6.67
C VAL A 87 -2.71 -12.63 -7.03
N GLY A 88 -1.60 -13.39 -6.96
CA GLY A 88 -1.59 -14.82 -7.31
C GLY A 88 -2.43 -15.69 -6.38
N GLU A 89 -2.53 -15.34 -5.09
CA GLU A 89 -3.41 -16.03 -4.14
C GLU A 89 -4.88 -15.73 -4.42
N SER A 90 -5.20 -14.50 -4.80
CA SER A 90 -6.58 -14.10 -5.11
C SER A 90 -7.19 -14.94 -6.22
N CYS A 91 -6.39 -15.33 -7.23
CA CYS A 91 -6.85 -16.23 -8.30
C CYS A 91 -7.15 -17.63 -7.80
N LYS A 92 -6.54 -18.07 -6.71
CA LYS A 92 -6.76 -19.41 -6.12
C LYS A 92 -7.86 -19.40 -5.06
N LYS A 93 -8.10 -18.25 -4.40
CA LYS A 93 -9.04 -18.08 -3.28
C LYS A 93 -9.95 -16.85 -3.49
N PRO A 94 -10.68 -16.75 -4.62
CA PRO A 94 -11.43 -15.53 -4.94
C PRO A 94 -12.52 -15.22 -3.92
N ILE A 95 -13.23 -16.22 -3.41
CA ILE A 95 -14.33 -16.03 -2.45
C ILE A 95 -13.80 -15.41 -1.15
N GLU A 96 -12.69 -15.90 -0.63
CA GLU A 96 -12.04 -15.38 0.58
C GLU A 96 -11.60 -13.93 0.37
N TYR A 97 -11.07 -13.59 -0.81
CA TYR A 97 -10.67 -12.20 -1.14
C TYR A 97 -11.87 -11.27 -1.20
N TYR A 98 -12.95 -11.65 -1.90
CA TYR A 98 -14.17 -10.85 -1.92
C TYR A 98 -14.77 -10.70 -0.53
N SER A 99 -14.93 -11.80 0.20
CA SER A 99 -15.50 -11.79 1.54
C SER A 99 -14.68 -10.92 2.50
N ASN A 100 -13.36 -11.09 2.55
CA ASN A 100 -12.52 -10.31 3.44
C ASN A 100 -12.50 -8.83 3.07
N ASN A 101 -12.15 -8.50 1.82
CA ASN A 101 -11.87 -7.13 1.43
C ASN A 101 -13.12 -6.25 1.40
N LEU A 102 -14.26 -6.78 0.95
CA LEU A 102 -15.51 -6.01 0.92
C LEU A 102 -16.11 -5.86 2.32
N ASN A 103 -16.14 -6.94 3.14
CA ASN A 103 -16.71 -6.85 4.48
C ASN A 103 -15.90 -5.91 5.39
N CYS A 104 -14.56 -5.85 5.26
CA CYS A 104 -13.76 -4.86 5.98
C CYS A 104 -14.29 -3.44 5.73
N THR A 105 -14.47 -3.07 4.46
CA THR A 105 -14.94 -1.72 4.10
C THR A 105 -16.38 -1.48 4.53
N LEU A 106 -17.29 -2.43 4.26
CA LEU A 106 -18.70 -2.30 4.58
C LEU A 106 -18.93 -2.12 6.08
N ASN A 107 -18.26 -2.91 6.92
CA ASN A 107 -18.36 -2.78 8.36
C ASN A 107 -17.82 -1.44 8.88
N ILE A 108 -16.68 -0.97 8.33
CA ILE A 108 -16.12 0.34 8.71
C ILE A 108 -17.10 1.45 8.35
N LEU A 109 -17.63 1.48 7.12
CA LEU A 109 -18.58 2.51 6.67
C LEU A 109 -19.88 2.52 7.50
N ASP A 110 -20.40 1.32 7.83
CA ASP A 110 -21.62 1.19 8.61
C ASP A 110 -21.43 1.77 10.01
N VAL A 111 -20.30 1.46 10.67
CA VAL A 111 -19.98 2.02 12.01
C VAL A 111 -19.65 3.50 11.92
N MET A 112 -18.89 3.97 10.92
CA MET A 112 -18.60 5.40 10.72
C MET A 112 -19.88 6.22 10.67
N ARG A 113 -20.89 5.74 9.93
CA ARG A 113 -22.21 6.39 9.83
C ARG A 113 -22.90 6.49 11.19
N GLU A 114 -22.85 5.46 12.04
CA GLU A 114 -23.48 5.44 13.36
C GLU A 114 -22.80 6.41 14.34
N PHE A 115 -21.48 6.62 14.20
CA PHE A 115 -20.68 7.47 15.07
C PHE A 115 -20.39 8.86 14.50
N ASP A 116 -21.08 9.28 13.44
CA ASP A 116 -20.95 10.61 12.79
C ASP A 116 -19.50 10.91 12.33
N CYS A 117 -18.74 9.87 11.93
CA CYS A 117 -17.40 9.97 11.37
C CYS A 117 -17.50 10.01 9.83
N HIS A 118 -16.98 11.07 9.19
CA HIS A 118 -17.26 11.33 7.77
C HIS A 118 -16.03 11.34 6.87
N ASN A 119 -14.82 11.11 7.39
CA ASN A 119 -13.60 11.18 6.59
C ASN A 119 -12.99 9.78 6.40
N PHE A 120 -12.85 9.34 5.15
CA PHE A 120 -12.37 8.01 4.82
C PHE A 120 -11.28 8.02 3.75
N VAL A 121 -10.13 7.45 4.04
CA VAL A 121 -9.04 7.23 3.07
C VAL A 121 -8.97 5.75 2.73
N PHE A 122 -9.16 5.45 1.47
CA PHE A 122 -9.11 4.09 0.96
C PHE A 122 -7.80 3.78 0.24
N SER A 123 -7.13 2.72 0.68
CA SER A 123 -5.98 2.15 -0.01
C SER A 123 -6.42 1.41 -1.27
N SER A 124 -6.56 2.14 -2.37
CA SER A 124 -6.81 1.54 -3.68
C SER A 124 -5.49 1.11 -4.34
N SER A 125 -5.53 0.73 -5.60
CA SER A 125 -4.38 0.17 -6.31
C SER A 125 -4.47 0.49 -7.80
N ALA A 126 -3.34 0.66 -8.46
CA ALA A 126 -3.26 0.75 -9.93
C ALA A 126 -3.85 -0.49 -10.64
N THR A 127 -4.02 -1.62 -9.93
CA THR A 127 -4.68 -2.81 -10.49
C THR A 127 -6.13 -2.58 -10.90
N VAL A 128 -6.78 -1.50 -10.44
CA VAL A 128 -8.14 -1.13 -10.86
C VAL A 128 -8.21 -0.75 -12.33
N TYR A 129 -7.10 -0.26 -12.90
CA TYR A 129 -6.99 0.10 -14.31
C TYR A 129 -6.90 -1.13 -15.25
N GLY A 130 -6.47 -2.27 -14.71
CA GLY A 130 -6.24 -3.49 -15.52
C GLY A 130 -5.05 -3.33 -16.46
N ASP A 131 -5.26 -3.67 -17.73
CA ASP A 131 -4.30 -3.44 -18.82
C ASP A 131 -4.57 -2.04 -19.41
N PRO A 132 -3.71 -1.03 -19.15
CA PRO A 132 -3.97 0.34 -19.54
C PRO A 132 -3.82 0.52 -21.06
N GLU A 133 -4.71 1.31 -21.65
CA GLU A 133 -4.65 1.64 -23.09
C GLU A 133 -3.47 2.57 -23.42
N CYS A 134 -3.00 3.34 -22.45
CA CYS A 134 -1.84 4.24 -22.57
C CYS A 134 -1.17 4.48 -21.22
N VAL A 135 0.08 4.87 -21.27
CA VAL A 135 0.89 5.37 -20.14
C VAL A 135 1.46 6.74 -20.50
N PRO A 136 1.61 7.69 -19.55
CA PRO A 136 1.28 7.58 -18.12
C PRO A 136 -0.23 7.44 -17.87
N ILE A 137 -0.58 6.71 -16.79
CA ILE A 137 -1.97 6.47 -16.39
C ILE A 137 -2.46 7.65 -15.56
N THR A 138 -3.55 8.28 -15.98
CA THR A 138 -4.24 9.35 -15.23
C THR A 138 -5.42 8.80 -14.44
N GLU A 139 -5.96 9.59 -13.51
CA GLU A 139 -7.16 9.20 -12.75
C GLU A 139 -8.42 9.08 -13.60
N ASP A 140 -8.44 9.72 -14.78
CA ASP A 140 -9.53 9.64 -15.78
C ASP A 140 -9.47 8.37 -16.65
N SER A 141 -8.38 7.60 -16.54
CA SER A 141 -8.24 6.33 -17.26
C SER A 141 -9.31 5.33 -16.83
N PRO A 142 -9.83 4.50 -17.75
CA PRO A 142 -10.91 3.55 -17.46
C PRO A 142 -10.55 2.60 -16.33
N VAL A 143 -11.48 2.33 -15.44
CA VAL A 143 -11.35 1.39 -14.30
C VAL A 143 -12.30 0.21 -14.45
N GLY A 144 -12.02 -0.89 -13.72
CA GLY A 144 -12.92 -2.05 -13.64
C GLY A 144 -12.58 -3.19 -14.59
N ARG A 145 -11.69 -3.01 -15.58
CA ARG A 145 -11.19 -4.10 -16.45
C ARG A 145 -10.04 -4.85 -15.77
N THR A 146 -10.26 -5.28 -14.54
CA THR A 146 -9.24 -5.91 -13.71
C THR A 146 -8.89 -7.31 -14.19
N THR A 147 -7.63 -7.72 -14.04
CA THR A 147 -7.10 -9.01 -14.50
C THR A 147 -7.09 -10.09 -13.41
N ASN A 148 -7.49 -9.75 -12.18
CA ASN A 148 -7.46 -10.66 -11.04
C ASN A 148 -8.47 -10.25 -9.95
N PRO A 149 -8.90 -11.20 -9.07
CA PRO A 149 -9.87 -10.91 -8.03
C PRO A 149 -9.45 -9.85 -7.02
N TYR A 150 -8.16 -9.74 -6.66
CA TYR A 150 -7.69 -8.68 -5.80
C TYR A 150 -7.98 -7.29 -6.40
N GLY A 151 -7.59 -7.06 -7.66
CA GLY A 151 -7.88 -5.82 -8.37
C GLY A 151 -9.39 -5.56 -8.45
N THR A 152 -10.19 -6.62 -8.69
CA THR A 152 -11.65 -6.50 -8.71
C THR A 152 -12.21 -6.09 -7.36
N THR A 153 -11.70 -6.61 -6.22
CA THR A 153 -12.15 -6.14 -4.90
C THR A 153 -11.88 -4.65 -4.70
N LYS A 154 -10.74 -4.13 -5.19
CA LYS A 154 -10.43 -2.70 -5.10
C LYS A 154 -11.37 -1.87 -5.97
N ALA A 155 -11.62 -2.28 -7.21
CA ALA A 155 -12.55 -1.59 -8.11
C ALA A 155 -14.00 -1.60 -7.58
N PHE A 156 -14.46 -2.70 -7.02
CA PHE A 156 -15.78 -2.79 -6.39
C PHE A 156 -15.88 -1.90 -5.16
N THR A 157 -14.84 -1.83 -4.35
CA THR A 157 -14.81 -0.93 -3.19
C THR A 157 -14.84 0.53 -3.62
N GLU A 158 -14.11 0.93 -4.68
CA GLU A 158 -14.21 2.29 -5.22
C GLU A 158 -15.64 2.61 -5.67
N ARG A 159 -16.34 1.66 -6.32
CA ARG A 159 -17.74 1.84 -6.71
C ARG A 159 -18.67 1.98 -5.50
N ILE A 160 -18.52 1.14 -4.49
CA ILE A 160 -19.30 1.22 -3.25
C ILE A 160 -19.10 2.58 -2.58
N LEU A 161 -17.85 3.05 -2.48
CA LEU A 161 -17.54 4.34 -1.87
C LEU A 161 -18.13 5.51 -2.67
N ASN A 162 -18.14 5.45 -4.00
CA ASN A 162 -18.81 6.43 -4.84
C ASN A 162 -20.33 6.49 -4.53
N ASP A 163 -21.00 5.33 -4.54
CA ASP A 163 -22.44 5.25 -4.27
C ASP A 163 -22.78 5.76 -2.85
N CYS A 164 -21.88 5.50 -1.86
CA CYS A 164 -22.05 6.04 -0.51
C CYS A 164 -21.90 7.58 -0.45
N CYS A 165 -20.94 8.16 -1.18
CA CYS A 165 -20.78 9.61 -1.27
C CYS A 165 -21.95 10.28 -2.00
N GLU A 166 -22.52 9.64 -3.02
CA GLU A 166 -23.73 10.13 -3.69
C GLU A 166 -24.95 10.13 -2.76
N ALA A 167 -25.04 9.13 -1.87
CA ALA A 167 -26.13 9.00 -0.91
C ALA A 167 -26.01 9.91 0.33
N ASP A 168 -24.78 10.21 0.75
CA ASP A 168 -24.49 11.06 1.93
C ASP A 168 -23.47 12.14 1.59
N SER A 169 -23.94 13.37 1.43
CA SER A 169 -23.12 14.54 1.11
C SER A 169 -22.13 14.97 2.21
N LYS A 170 -22.22 14.39 3.42
CA LYS A 170 -21.25 14.64 4.47
C LYS A 170 -20.03 13.74 4.35
N LEU A 171 -20.16 12.58 3.70
CA LEU A 171 -19.08 11.62 3.55
C LEU A 171 -18.00 12.15 2.61
N ASN A 172 -16.77 12.21 3.09
CA ASN A 172 -15.59 12.60 2.33
C ASN A 172 -14.68 11.40 2.16
N VAL A 173 -14.35 11.06 0.92
CA VAL A 173 -13.55 9.88 0.58
C VAL A 173 -12.36 10.27 -0.30
N ALA A 174 -11.17 9.83 0.08
CA ALA A 174 -9.99 9.87 -0.77
C ALA A 174 -9.62 8.45 -1.23
N LEU A 175 -9.74 8.20 -2.53
CA LEU A 175 -9.28 6.97 -3.16
C LEU A 175 -7.81 7.16 -3.57
N LEU A 176 -6.90 6.45 -2.94
CA LEU A 176 -5.48 6.54 -3.25
C LEU A 176 -5.08 5.29 -4.05
N ARG A 177 -4.84 5.46 -5.35
CA ARG A 177 -4.42 4.38 -6.26
C ARG A 177 -2.91 4.26 -6.24
N TYR A 178 -2.41 3.27 -5.48
CA TYR A 178 -0.97 3.02 -5.35
C TYR A 178 -0.44 2.30 -6.58
N PHE A 179 0.77 2.70 -6.99
CA PHE A 179 1.56 1.91 -7.91
C PHE A 179 2.38 0.87 -7.10
N ASN A 180 3.66 0.70 -7.30
CA ASN A 180 4.39 -0.39 -6.64
C ASN A 180 5.19 0.13 -5.43
N PRO A 181 4.65 0.08 -4.18
CA PRO A 181 5.38 0.54 -3.01
C PRO A 181 6.57 -0.38 -2.70
N ILE A 182 7.74 0.23 -2.54
CA ILE A 182 9.00 -0.41 -2.16
C ILE A 182 9.77 0.50 -1.19
N GLY A 183 10.93 0.07 -0.72
CA GLY A 183 11.70 0.83 0.26
C GLY A 183 11.40 0.41 1.69
N ALA A 184 11.98 1.13 2.63
CA ALA A 184 11.79 0.96 4.06
C ALA A 184 12.05 2.30 4.75
N HIS A 185 11.77 2.41 6.04
CA HIS A 185 12.16 3.58 6.81
C HIS A 185 13.69 3.70 6.88
N GLU A 186 14.23 4.89 6.75
CA GLU A 186 15.68 5.15 6.73
C GLU A 186 16.43 4.61 7.94
N SER A 187 15.77 4.51 9.11
CA SER A 187 16.34 3.90 10.32
C SER A 187 16.70 2.42 10.14
N GLY A 188 16.05 1.70 9.20
CA GLY A 188 16.13 0.26 9.06
C GLY A 188 15.39 -0.50 10.18
N LEU A 189 14.51 0.15 10.93
CA LEU A 189 13.71 -0.47 11.99
C LEU A 189 12.42 -1.10 11.49
N ILE A 190 11.75 -0.47 10.50
CA ILE A 190 10.54 -0.98 9.86
C ILE A 190 10.71 -1.13 8.35
N GLY A 191 10.10 -2.16 7.78
CA GLY A 191 10.18 -2.50 6.36
C GLY A 191 9.18 -3.57 5.96
N GLU A 192 9.26 -4.09 4.73
CA GLU A 192 8.37 -5.14 4.26
C GLU A 192 8.87 -6.52 4.71
N ASP A 193 8.04 -7.24 5.49
CA ASP A 193 8.32 -8.60 5.98
C ASP A 193 7.10 -9.50 5.72
N PRO A 194 6.89 -9.94 4.46
CA PRO A 194 5.76 -10.79 4.11
C PRO A 194 5.94 -12.21 4.69
N ASN A 195 4.83 -12.83 5.08
CA ASN A 195 4.84 -14.23 5.49
C ASN A 195 5.18 -15.14 4.30
N GLY A 196 6.12 -16.07 4.48
CA GLY A 196 6.55 -17.03 3.48
C GLY A 196 7.46 -16.44 2.39
N ILE A 197 7.39 -17.02 1.18
CA ILE A 197 8.18 -16.54 0.04
C ILE A 197 7.52 -15.26 -0.52
N PRO A 198 8.28 -14.15 -0.64
CA PRO A 198 7.73 -12.91 -1.17
C PRO A 198 7.23 -13.06 -2.61
N ASN A 199 6.05 -12.47 -2.88
CA ASN A 199 5.51 -12.40 -4.24
C ASN A 199 5.93 -11.10 -4.98
N ASN A 200 6.32 -10.06 -4.23
CA ASN A 200 6.77 -8.79 -4.77
C ASN A 200 8.27 -8.83 -5.08
N LEU A 201 8.70 -8.08 -6.11
CA LEU A 201 10.06 -8.10 -6.63
C LEU A 201 11.11 -7.74 -5.58
N VAL A 202 11.00 -6.56 -4.95
CA VAL A 202 12.05 -6.03 -4.06
C VAL A 202 12.24 -6.88 -2.79
N PRO A 203 11.22 -7.29 -2.03
CA PRO A 203 11.44 -8.21 -0.92
C PRO A 203 11.99 -9.57 -1.36
N TYR A 204 11.67 -10.04 -2.58
CA TYR A 204 12.28 -11.25 -3.14
C TYR A 204 13.79 -11.05 -3.40
N ILE A 205 14.16 -9.96 -4.08
CA ILE A 205 15.56 -9.57 -4.32
C ILE A 205 16.31 -9.46 -2.99
N ALA A 206 15.72 -8.84 -1.97
CA ALA A 206 16.31 -8.69 -0.64
C ALA A 206 16.62 -10.05 0.01
N LYS A 207 15.74 -11.05 -0.13
CA LYS A 207 15.98 -12.42 0.35
C LYS A 207 17.11 -13.12 -0.43
N VAL A 208 17.28 -12.84 -1.73
CA VAL A 208 18.45 -13.32 -2.51
C VAL A 208 19.73 -12.64 -1.99
N ALA A 209 19.71 -11.34 -1.79
CA ALA A 209 20.87 -10.57 -1.33
C ALA A 209 21.39 -11.01 0.05
N VAL A 210 20.52 -11.46 0.97
CA VAL A 210 20.92 -12.05 2.27
C VAL A 210 21.18 -13.57 2.21
N GLY A 211 21.08 -14.20 1.01
CA GLY A 211 21.39 -15.62 0.80
C GLY A 211 20.29 -16.60 1.25
N LYS A 212 19.06 -16.14 1.46
CA LYS A 212 17.90 -16.98 1.80
C LYS A 212 17.19 -17.58 0.59
N LEU A 213 17.35 -16.97 -0.58
CA LEU A 213 16.91 -17.48 -1.87
C LEU A 213 18.11 -17.55 -2.80
N GLU A 214 18.08 -18.50 -3.74
CA GLU A 214 19.23 -18.79 -4.62
C GLU A 214 19.42 -17.71 -5.68
N LYS A 215 18.34 -17.28 -6.33
CA LYS A 215 18.37 -16.38 -7.48
C LYS A 215 17.04 -15.64 -7.66
N VAL A 216 17.06 -14.51 -8.38
CA VAL A 216 15.87 -13.77 -8.77
C VAL A 216 15.25 -14.39 -10.02
N HIS A 217 13.92 -14.50 -10.05
CA HIS A 217 13.16 -14.93 -11.21
C HIS A 217 12.59 -13.72 -11.96
N VAL A 218 13.06 -13.48 -13.17
CA VAL A 218 12.59 -12.42 -14.08
C VAL A 218 11.61 -13.03 -15.05
N PHE A 219 10.34 -12.61 -15.00
CA PHE A 219 9.25 -13.20 -15.77
C PHE A 219 9.04 -12.47 -17.10
N GLY A 220 9.57 -13.05 -18.18
CA GLY A 220 9.56 -12.51 -19.54
C GLY A 220 10.71 -11.54 -19.81
N ASN A 221 11.25 -11.62 -21.03
CA ASN A 221 12.25 -10.70 -21.57
C ASN A 221 11.93 -10.30 -23.02
N ASP A 222 10.67 -10.45 -23.38
CA ASP A 222 10.16 -10.25 -24.74
C ASP A 222 9.00 -9.24 -24.79
N TYR A 223 8.85 -8.42 -23.72
CA TYR A 223 7.91 -7.28 -23.71
C TYR A 223 8.41 -6.17 -24.65
N PRO A 224 7.51 -5.35 -25.21
CA PRO A 224 7.88 -4.18 -26.02
C PRO A 224 8.39 -3.01 -25.13
N THR A 225 9.40 -3.27 -24.33
CA THR A 225 10.06 -2.37 -23.40
C THR A 225 11.54 -2.28 -23.70
N PRO A 226 12.30 -1.29 -23.21
CA PRO A 226 13.69 -1.08 -23.59
C PRO A 226 14.63 -2.28 -23.40
N ASP A 227 14.43 -3.07 -22.33
CA ASP A 227 15.23 -4.27 -22.02
C ASP A 227 14.45 -5.57 -22.13
N GLY A 228 13.19 -5.48 -22.59
CA GLY A 228 12.31 -6.62 -22.77
C GLY A 228 11.61 -7.08 -21.48
N THR A 229 11.95 -6.52 -20.32
CA THR A 229 11.30 -6.88 -19.04
C THR A 229 10.15 -5.93 -18.69
N GLY A 230 9.26 -6.32 -17.77
CA GLY A 230 8.12 -5.49 -17.40
C GLY A 230 8.54 -4.20 -16.71
N VAL A 231 7.86 -3.09 -17.02
CA VAL A 231 8.11 -1.75 -16.47
C VAL A 231 7.03 -1.36 -15.48
N ARG A 232 7.42 -0.89 -14.30
CA ARG A 232 6.49 -0.46 -13.23
C ARG A 232 6.95 0.86 -12.62
N ASP A 233 5.98 1.64 -12.14
CA ASP A 233 6.23 2.79 -11.28
C ASP A 233 6.46 2.28 -9.86
N TYR A 234 7.68 2.41 -9.38
CA TYR A 234 8.02 2.10 -8.00
C TYR A 234 8.01 3.37 -7.16
N ILE A 235 7.29 3.35 -6.05
CA ILE A 235 7.17 4.47 -5.13
C ILE A 235 7.75 4.11 -3.77
N HIS A 236 8.51 5.03 -3.17
CA HIS A 236 9.03 4.84 -1.83
C HIS A 236 7.87 4.80 -0.81
N VAL A 237 7.87 3.81 0.08
CA VAL A 237 6.80 3.62 1.07
C VAL A 237 6.60 4.84 1.99
N VAL A 238 7.68 5.60 2.29
CA VAL A 238 7.59 6.84 3.07
C VAL A 238 6.92 7.95 2.28
N ASP A 239 7.19 8.08 0.96
CA ASP A 239 6.47 9.03 0.11
C ASP A 239 5.00 8.68 0.02
N LEU A 240 4.69 7.39 -0.13
CA LEU A 240 3.32 6.89 -0.10
C LEU A 240 2.64 7.23 1.24
N ALA A 241 3.31 7.01 2.37
CA ALA A 241 2.82 7.35 3.70
C ALA A 241 2.51 8.85 3.83
N LYS A 242 3.41 9.72 3.34
CA LYS A 242 3.17 11.18 3.28
C LYS A 242 1.96 11.54 2.41
N GLY A 243 1.72 10.79 1.34
CA GLY A 243 0.51 10.93 0.52
C GLY A 243 -0.79 10.74 1.33
N HIS A 244 -0.81 9.80 2.28
CA HIS A 244 -1.94 9.61 3.19
C HIS A 244 -2.14 10.80 4.13
N VAL A 245 -1.06 11.37 4.65
CA VAL A 245 -1.13 12.59 5.49
C VAL A 245 -1.71 13.75 4.69
N CYS A 246 -1.32 13.90 3.42
CA CYS A 246 -1.88 14.92 2.54
C CYS A 246 -3.37 14.66 2.23
N ALA A 247 -3.75 13.41 2.01
CA ALA A 247 -5.15 13.03 1.81
C ALA A 247 -6.02 13.35 3.04
N ILE A 248 -5.57 13.04 4.26
CA ILE A 248 -6.28 13.42 5.49
C ILE A 248 -6.48 14.94 5.55
N ARG A 249 -5.46 15.74 5.24
CA ARG A 249 -5.60 17.21 5.17
C ARG A 249 -6.62 17.65 4.11
N LYS A 250 -6.65 16.97 2.95
CA LYS A 250 -7.62 17.26 1.90
C LYS A 250 -9.06 17.02 2.36
N LEU A 251 -9.32 15.93 3.07
CA LEU A 251 -10.66 15.60 3.55
C LEU A 251 -11.23 16.64 4.52
N THR A 252 -10.40 17.38 5.28
CA THR A 252 -10.88 18.48 6.13
C THR A 252 -11.49 19.66 5.36
N GLN A 253 -11.35 19.68 4.03
CA GLN A 253 -11.96 20.68 3.15
C GLN A 253 -13.35 20.26 2.65
N ASN A 254 -13.86 19.11 3.08
CA ASN A 254 -15.14 18.51 2.65
C ASN A 254 -15.25 18.36 1.13
N PRO A 255 -14.31 17.68 0.45
CA PRO A 255 -14.27 17.62 -1.00
C PRO A 255 -15.27 16.63 -1.61
N GLY A 256 -15.99 15.84 -0.79
CA GLY A 256 -16.71 14.66 -1.25
C GLY A 256 -15.75 13.55 -1.67
N LEU A 257 -15.98 12.92 -2.83
CA LEU A 257 -15.10 11.88 -3.34
C LEU A 257 -13.99 12.50 -4.21
N VAL A 258 -12.73 12.16 -3.85
CA VAL A 258 -11.54 12.54 -4.63
C VAL A 258 -10.66 11.32 -4.90
N VAL A 259 -9.99 11.32 -6.04
CA VAL A 259 -9.15 10.21 -6.51
C VAL A 259 -7.77 10.73 -6.84
N TYR A 260 -6.71 10.01 -6.39
CA TYR A 260 -5.32 10.37 -6.67
C TYR A 260 -4.47 9.15 -6.99
N ASN A 261 -3.69 9.25 -8.07
CA ASN A 261 -2.59 8.33 -8.34
C ASN A 261 -1.39 8.67 -7.46
N LEU A 262 -0.91 7.71 -6.70
CA LEU A 262 0.32 7.85 -5.92
C LEU A 262 1.41 7.01 -6.55
N GLY A 263 2.19 7.63 -7.40
CA GLY A 263 3.35 7.10 -8.10
C GLY A 263 4.42 8.19 -8.26
N THR A 264 5.54 7.83 -8.86
CA THR A 264 6.64 8.78 -9.13
C THR A 264 6.49 9.48 -10.47
N GLY A 265 5.69 8.92 -11.40
CA GLY A 265 5.60 9.33 -12.78
C GLY A 265 6.77 8.80 -13.63
N HIS A 266 7.48 7.80 -13.12
CA HIS A 266 8.61 7.19 -13.81
C HIS A 266 8.53 5.65 -13.74
N GLY A 267 8.68 5.01 -14.89
CA GLY A 267 8.71 3.56 -14.99
C GLY A 267 10.15 3.02 -14.92
N TYR A 268 10.35 1.99 -14.11
CA TYR A 268 11.61 1.23 -14.04
C TYR A 268 11.35 -0.22 -14.46
N SER A 269 12.27 -0.79 -15.23
CA SER A 269 12.25 -2.19 -15.61
C SER A 269 12.61 -3.11 -14.43
N VAL A 270 12.33 -4.41 -14.57
CA VAL A 270 12.76 -5.38 -13.56
C VAL A 270 14.29 -5.41 -13.45
N LEU A 271 15.02 -5.29 -14.57
CA LEU A 271 16.49 -5.27 -14.56
C LEU A 271 17.04 -3.98 -13.95
N ASP A 272 16.40 -2.82 -14.18
CA ASP A 272 16.77 -1.57 -13.52
C ASP A 272 16.74 -1.71 -11.98
N VAL A 273 15.68 -2.35 -11.46
CA VAL A 273 15.53 -2.59 -10.01
C VAL A 273 16.61 -3.55 -9.49
N ILE A 274 16.90 -4.63 -10.22
CA ILE A 274 17.96 -5.58 -9.83
C ILE A 274 19.30 -4.84 -9.77
N HIS A 275 19.67 -4.08 -10.82
CA HIS A 275 20.92 -3.34 -10.88
C HIS A 275 21.02 -2.25 -9.78
N ALA A 276 19.92 -1.55 -9.48
CA ALA A 276 19.89 -0.58 -8.37
C ALA A 276 20.07 -1.29 -7.02
N PHE A 277 19.51 -2.48 -6.85
CA PHE A 277 19.68 -3.25 -5.61
C PHE A 277 21.09 -3.83 -5.47
N GLU A 278 21.72 -4.26 -6.56
CA GLU A 278 23.13 -4.67 -6.60
C GLU A 278 24.06 -3.56 -6.10
N LYS A 279 23.85 -2.33 -6.58
CA LYS A 279 24.58 -1.15 -6.10
C LYS A 279 24.37 -0.95 -4.58
N ALA A 280 23.11 -1.06 -4.11
CA ALA A 280 22.77 -0.86 -2.71
C ALA A 280 23.41 -1.91 -1.78
N CYS A 281 23.45 -3.19 -2.20
CA CYS A 281 24.00 -4.28 -1.38
C CYS A 281 25.49 -4.56 -1.64
N GLY A 282 26.08 -3.96 -2.68
CA GLY A 282 27.50 -4.15 -3.05
C GLY A 282 27.82 -5.55 -3.56
N LYS A 283 26.84 -6.28 -4.13
CA LYS A 283 26.98 -7.65 -4.62
C LYS A 283 26.26 -7.81 -5.94
N GLU A 284 26.78 -8.65 -6.83
CA GLU A 284 26.02 -9.16 -7.97
C GLU A 284 24.95 -10.14 -7.48
N LEU A 285 23.77 -10.03 -8.06
CA LEU A 285 22.61 -10.86 -7.69
C LEU A 285 22.28 -11.82 -8.84
N PRO A 286 22.38 -13.13 -8.65
CA PRO A 286 22.06 -14.09 -9.69
C PRO A 286 20.56 -13.99 -10.05
N TYR A 287 20.26 -13.98 -11.35
CA TYR A 287 18.89 -14.05 -11.85
C TYR A 287 18.73 -15.01 -13.01
N VAL A 288 17.51 -15.43 -13.28
CA VAL A 288 17.13 -16.28 -14.40
C VAL A 288 15.90 -15.70 -15.08
N ILE A 289 15.86 -15.82 -16.40
CA ILE A 289 14.68 -15.43 -17.19
C ILE A 289 13.73 -16.63 -17.24
N ASP A 290 12.52 -16.42 -16.78
CA ASP A 290 11.41 -17.38 -16.86
C ASP A 290 10.35 -16.90 -17.87
N PRO A 291 9.45 -17.78 -18.34
CA PRO A 291 8.30 -17.38 -19.14
C PRO A 291 7.45 -16.31 -18.46
N ARG A 292 6.75 -15.48 -19.23
CA ARG A 292 5.79 -14.48 -18.71
C ARG A 292 4.77 -15.13 -17.77
N ARG A 293 4.45 -14.44 -16.69
CA ARG A 293 3.34 -14.85 -15.83
C ARG A 293 2.01 -14.47 -16.51
N PRO A 294 0.98 -15.32 -16.40
CA PRO A 294 -0.36 -14.94 -16.86
C PRO A 294 -0.86 -13.66 -16.17
N GLY A 295 -1.35 -12.72 -16.96
CA GLY A 295 -1.89 -11.46 -16.47
C GLY A 295 -0.86 -10.34 -16.22
N ASP A 296 0.45 -10.57 -16.43
CA ASP A 296 1.44 -9.50 -16.41
C ASP A 296 1.32 -8.64 -17.69
N ILE A 297 1.40 -7.32 -17.50
CA ILE A 297 1.35 -6.30 -18.56
C ILE A 297 2.75 -5.72 -18.80
N ALA A 298 2.99 -5.15 -20.00
CA ALA A 298 4.29 -4.60 -20.36
C ALA A 298 4.68 -3.41 -19.49
N GLU A 299 3.81 -2.41 -19.40
CA GLU A 299 4.11 -1.15 -18.70
C GLU A 299 2.92 -0.71 -17.82
N CYS A 300 3.24 -0.16 -16.65
CA CYS A 300 2.25 0.44 -15.75
C CYS A 300 2.94 1.51 -14.88
N TRP A 301 2.71 2.79 -15.22
CA TRP A 301 3.25 3.92 -14.48
C TRP A 301 2.31 5.13 -14.51
N ALA A 302 2.37 5.97 -13.44
CA ALA A 302 1.40 7.01 -13.13
C ALA A 302 1.69 8.33 -13.85
N ASP A 303 0.63 9.12 -14.00
CA ASP A 303 0.74 10.58 -13.96
C ASP A 303 0.37 11.06 -12.53
N PRO A 304 1.32 11.58 -11.73
CA PRO A 304 1.05 12.09 -10.39
C PRO A 304 0.63 13.57 -10.39
N GLY A 305 0.39 14.17 -11.54
CA GLY A 305 0.15 15.61 -11.71
C GLY A 305 -1.03 16.13 -10.88
N LYS A 306 -2.11 15.35 -10.78
CA LYS A 306 -3.27 15.71 -9.96
C LYS A 306 -2.96 15.74 -8.47
N ALA A 307 -2.26 14.72 -7.95
CA ALA A 307 -1.82 14.68 -6.56
C ALA A 307 -0.91 15.87 -6.23
N LYS A 308 0.01 16.24 -7.15
CA LYS A 308 0.85 17.41 -7.00
C LYS A 308 0.05 18.71 -6.95
N ALA A 309 -0.90 18.89 -7.84
CA ALA A 309 -1.69 20.11 -7.94
C ALA A 309 -2.66 20.30 -6.77
N GLU A 310 -3.34 19.25 -6.35
CA GLU A 310 -4.45 19.32 -5.38
C GLU A 310 -4.07 18.99 -3.94
N LEU A 311 -3.05 18.13 -3.73
CA LEU A 311 -2.55 17.76 -2.41
C LEU A 311 -1.25 18.48 -2.04
N GLY A 312 -0.56 19.12 -3.01
CA GLY A 312 0.81 19.61 -2.83
C GLY A 312 1.82 18.48 -2.59
N TRP A 313 1.46 17.24 -2.97
CA TRP A 313 2.27 16.05 -2.75
C TRP A 313 3.06 15.67 -4.01
N GLN A 314 4.31 15.26 -3.81
CA GLN A 314 5.16 14.71 -4.86
C GLN A 314 6.14 13.72 -4.21
N ALA A 315 6.38 12.59 -4.87
CA ALA A 315 7.42 11.64 -4.49
C ALA A 315 8.81 12.32 -4.51
N GLN A 316 9.63 12.03 -3.50
CA GLN A 316 10.95 12.64 -3.30
C GLN A 316 12.09 11.65 -3.51
N TYR A 317 11.86 10.35 -3.26
CA TYR A 317 12.89 9.33 -3.32
C TYR A 317 12.95 8.68 -4.71
N GLY A 318 14.17 8.47 -5.22
CA GLY A 318 14.44 7.71 -6.43
C GLY A 318 14.65 6.22 -6.18
N ILE A 319 14.85 5.45 -7.26
CA ILE A 319 15.03 3.99 -7.18
C ILE A 319 16.26 3.59 -6.35
N GLU A 320 17.31 4.40 -6.37
CA GLU A 320 18.54 4.15 -5.61
C GLU A 320 18.27 4.26 -4.10
N ASP A 321 17.53 5.29 -3.66
CA ASP A 321 17.12 5.44 -2.25
C ASP A 321 16.19 4.30 -1.82
N MET A 322 15.22 3.96 -2.67
CA MET A 322 14.28 2.86 -2.41
C MET A 322 15.01 1.53 -2.17
N CYS A 323 15.98 1.21 -3.03
CA CYS A 323 16.79 -0.01 -2.89
C CYS A 323 17.74 0.07 -1.69
N ALA A 324 18.37 1.22 -1.45
CA ALA A 324 19.26 1.43 -0.31
C ALA A 324 18.53 1.26 1.03
N HIS A 325 17.33 1.86 1.17
CA HIS A 325 16.54 1.73 2.38
C HIS A 325 15.97 0.30 2.56
N SER A 326 15.55 -0.36 1.46
CA SER A 326 15.17 -1.78 1.51
C SER A 326 16.33 -2.67 1.98
N TRP A 327 17.54 -2.42 1.47
CA TRP A 327 18.73 -3.16 1.90
C TRP A 327 19.12 -2.85 3.34
N ASN A 328 19.06 -1.59 3.76
CA ASN A 328 19.31 -1.20 5.16
C ASN A 328 18.38 -1.94 6.13
N TRP A 329 17.08 -2.05 5.79
CA TRP A 329 16.12 -2.86 6.54
C TRP A 329 16.51 -4.35 6.53
N GLN A 330 16.65 -4.96 5.35
CA GLN A 330 16.85 -6.41 5.23
C GLN A 330 18.19 -6.86 5.82
N SER A 331 19.24 -6.08 5.69
CA SER A 331 20.57 -6.42 6.24
C SER A 331 20.60 -6.39 7.76
N LYS A 332 19.86 -5.48 8.39
CA LYS A 332 19.69 -5.41 9.86
C LYS A 332 18.70 -6.44 10.39
N ASN A 333 17.80 -6.90 9.54
CA ASN A 333 16.72 -7.83 9.89
C ASN A 333 16.68 -9.01 8.90
N PRO A 334 17.72 -9.85 8.85
CA PRO A 334 17.80 -10.95 7.89
C PRO A 334 16.63 -11.94 8.05
N ASP A 335 16.10 -12.12 9.25
CA ASP A 335 14.97 -12.97 9.60
C ASP A 335 13.61 -12.22 9.67
N GLY A 336 13.58 -10.99 9.21
CA GLY A 336 12.41 -10.11 9.34
C GLY A 336 12.31 -9.52 10.75
N TYR A 337 11.07 -9.35 11.24
CA TYR A 337 10.82 -8.81 12.59
C TYR A 337 11.21 -9.77 13.74
N SER A 338 11.87 -10.88 13.48
CA SER A 338 12.24 -11.92 14.46
C SER A 338 11.01 -12.37 15.27
N LYS A 339 10.36 -13.37 14.77
CA LYS A 339 9.20 -14.00 15.43
C LYS A 339 9.64 -14.92 16.55
#